data_80a643520b32d4ed148c569faddcdbc1
#
_entry.id   80a643520b32d4ed148c569faddcdbc1
#
_cell.length_a   1.000
_cell.length_b   1.000
_cell.length_c   1.000
_cell.angle_alpha   90.00
_cell.angle_beta   90.00
_cell.angle_gamma   90.00
#
_symmetry.space_group_name_H-M   'P 1'
#
loop_
_entity.id
_entity.type
_entity.pdbx_description
1 polymer ?
#
loop_
_entity_poly.entity_id
_entity_poly.type
_entity_poly.pdbx_seq_one_letter_code
_entity_poly.pdbx_strand_id
1 'polypeptide(L)'
;MPLVTTTFNQKTLIRIAMVIAFVQFTNALEYMMFSPVFTFMAADFAVPVTFSGYVSGMYTSGAVLSGIIAFYWIDRCNKKHFLIANMVLLAMATLLTTFTTSFPLLLTLRFFAGLVGGTTMAVGITILINHTPADLRGKMLATVIASFSMVSIVGMPAVLFLCTHYGWHVALWLICTLCWLALPLIVSIIPQDPVTFDTSHALPLDVDTLLFASGNALVQFSPMLIIPVLAPLMTQLLGASQGLLPWLFFGGGLAGYLSTRMTGALTSRVSALSLATGSTLVFIL
;
A
#
# COMPACT_ATOMS: atom_id res chain seq x y z
N MET A 1 23.52 -4.72 25.69
CA MET A 1 22.96 -3.50 26.31
C MET A 1 21.45 -3.66 26.33
N PRO A 2 20.75 -3.55 27.47
CA PRO A 2 19.30 -3.68 27.49
C PRO A 2 18.73 -2.52 26.68
N LEU A 3 17.90 -2.85 25.68
CA LEU A 3 17.07 -1.91 24.97
C LEU A 3 16.23 -1.16 26.04
N VAL A 4 16.40 0.14 26.12
CA VAL A 4 15.54 1.01 26.93
C VAL A 4 14.15 0.91 26.31
N THR A 5 13.37 -0.06 26.77
CA THR A 5 11.96 -0.16 26.43
C THR A 5 11.24 0.99 27.14
N THR A 6 11.16 2.15 26.49
CA THR A 6 10.20 3.17 26.90
C THR A 6 8.83 2.52 26.77
N THR A 7 8.26 2.12 27.88
CA THR A 7 6.90 1.55 27.94
C THR A 7 5.91 2.66 27.62
N PHE A 8 5.55 2.78 26.35
CA PHE A 8 4.51 3.71 25.95
C PHE A 8 3.16 3.27 26.50
N ASN A 9 2.37 4.23 26.96
CA ASN A 9 0.98 3.98 27.35
C ASN A 9 0.21 3.42 26.14
N GLN A 10 -0.70 2.47 26.36
CA GLN A 10 -1.53 1.86 25.32
C GLN A 10 -2.22 2.89 24.40
N LYS A 11 -2.64 4.04 24.94
CA LYS A 11 -3.23 5.15 24.16
C LYS A 11 -2.23 5.72 23.15
N THR A 12 -0.96 5.84 23.53
CA THR A 12 0.12 6.33 22.63
C THR A 12 0.41 5.31 21.54
N LEU A 13 0.46 4.02 21.87
CA LEU A 13 0.64 2.95 20.88
C LEU A 13 -0.48 2.92 19.85
N ILE A 14 -1.73 3.09 20.27
CA ILE A 14 -2.88 3.18 19.36
C ILE A 14 -2.73 4.41 18.45
N ARG A 15 -2.30 5.56 18.95
CA ARG A 15 -2.07 6.76 18.12
C ARG A 15 -0.97 6.51 17.08
N ILE A 16 0.14 5.89 17.47
CA ILE A 16 1.22 5.51 16.53
C ILE A 16 0.68 4.57 15.45
N ALA A 17 -0.04 3.52 15.85
CA ALA A 17 -0.65 2.57 14.91
C ALA A 17 -1.63 3.25 13.95
N MET A 18 -2.45 4.20 14.43
CA MET A 18 -3.39 4.96 13.59
C MET A 18 -2.68 5.87 12.59
N VAL A 19 -1.58 6.54 12.98
CA VAL A 19 -0.79 7.36 12.06
C VAL A 19 -0.14 6.49 10.99
N ILE A 20 0.45 5.36 11.37
CA ILE A 20 1.03 4.41 10.43
C ILE A 20 -0.06 3.84 9.51
N ALA A 21 -1.24 3.50 10.03
CA ALA A 21 -2.39 3.05 9.23
C ALA A 21 -2.84 4.13 8.22
N PHE A 22 -2.85 5.40 8.61
CA PHE A 22 -3.18 6.52 7.73
C PHE A 22 -2.14 6.70 6.61
N VAL A 23 -0.85 6.60 6.94
CA VAL A 23 0.25 6.63 5.96
C VAL A 23 0.12 5.46 4.98
N GLN A 24 -0.17 4.25 5.48
CA GLN A 24 -0.36 3.07 4.63
C GLN A 24 -1.61 3.19 3.75
N PHE A 25 -2.71 3.71 4.29
CA PHE A 25 -3.91 4.02 3.52
C PHE A 25 -3.59 4.96 2.36
N THR A 26 -2.88 6.06 2.62
CA THR A 26 -2.51 7.06 1.60
C THR A 26 -1.62 6.45 0.53
N ASN A 27 -0.57 5.72 0.93
CA ASN A 27 0.36 5.08 0.01
C ASN A 27 -0.32 3.98 -0.84
N ALA A 28 -1.13 3.14 -0.21
CA ALA A 28 -1.85 2.08 -0.91
C ALA A 28 -2.93 2.66 -1.85
N LEU A 29 -3.62 3.72 -1.46
CA LEU A 29 -4.60 4.41 -2.29
C LEU A 29 -3.91 5.01 -3.52
N GLU A 30 -2.78 5.69 -3.35
CA GLU A 30 -1.98 6.25 -4.43
C GLU A 30 -1.56 5.17 -5.43
N TYR A 31 -1.05 4.04 -4.95
CA TYR A 31 -0.66 2.93 -5.81
C TYR A 31 -1.85 2.32 -6.57
N MET A 32 -2.91 1.97 -5.86
CA MET A 32 -4.03 1.20 -6.42
C MET A 32 -4.92 2.03 -7.35
N MET A 33 -5.04 3.34 -7.13
CA MET A 33 -5.96 4.16 -7.90
C MET A 33 -5.53 4.35 -9.36
N PHE A 34 -4.22 4.34 -9.66
CA PHE A 34 -3.75 4.70 -11.01
C PHE A 34 -4.27 3.78 -12.10
N SER A 35 -4.47 2.50 -11.82
CA SER A 35 -5.01 1.58 -12.83
C SER A 35 -6.44 1.97 -13.26
N PRO A 36 -7.45 2.08 -12.37
CA PRO A 36 -8.79 2.50 -12.78
C PRO A 36 -8.87 3.99 -13.17
N VAL A 37 -8.09 4.87 -12.55
CA VAL A 37 -8.05 6.30 -12.90
C VAL A 37 -7.48 6.50 -14.31
N PHE A 38 -6.60 5.62 -14.77
CA PHE A 38 -6.04 5.70 -16.10
C PHE A 38 -7.11 5.61 -17.20
N THR A 39 -8.26 5.00 -16.95
CA THR A 39 -9.39 5.02 -17.90
C THR A 39 -9.90 6.44 -18.19
N PHE A 40 -9.71 7.37 -17.26
CA PHE A 40 -10.04 8.80 -17.42
C PHE A 40 -8.87 9.64 -17.94
N MET A 41 -7.63 9.14 -17.80
CA MET A 41 -6.41 9.84 -18.21
C MET A 41 -5.99 9.52 -19.66
N ALA A 42 -6.31 8.34 -20.15
CA ALA A 42 -5.76 7.77 -21.38
C ALA A 42 -5.95 8.68 -22.61
N ALA A 43 -7.10 9.37 -22.70
CA ALA A 43 -7.39 10.30 -23.78
C ALA A 43 -6.45 11.51 -23.79
N ASP A 44 -6.14 12.08 -22.61
CA ASP A 44 -5.26 13.24 -22.48
C ASP A 44 -3.81 12.91 -22.84
N PHE A 45 -3.40 11.64 -22.68
CA PHE A 45 -2.08 11.14 -23.07
C PHE A 45 -2.04 10.56 -24.49
N ALA A 46 -3.16 10.57 -25.21
CA ALA A 46 -3.31 10.02 -26.57
C ALA A 46 -2.83 8.55 -26.68
N VAL A 47 -3.12 7.73 -25.67
CA VAL A 47 -2.75 6.30 -25.62
C VAL A 47 -3.97 5.43 -25.30
N PRO A 48 -3.96 4.15 -25.71
CA PRO A 48 -5.04 3.22 -25.39
C PRO A 48 -5.17 3.00 -23.87
N VAL A 49 -6.39 2.82 -23.39
CA VAL A 49 -6.69 2.51 -21.97
C VAL A 49 -6.00 1.22 -21.50
N THR A 50 -5.75 0.29 -22.41
CA THR A 50 -5.01 -0.96 -22.16
C THR A 50 -3.58 -0.73 -21.65
N PHE A 51 -3.03 0.48 -21.81
CA PHE A 51 -1.72 0.86 -21.29
C PHE A 51 -1.70 1.09 -19.77
N SER A 52 -2.84 0.96 -19.07
CA SER A 52 -2.93 0.99 -17.61
C SER A 52 -1.97 0.00 -16.93
N GLY A 53 -1.71 -1.16 -17.57
CA GLY A 53 -0.76 -2.14 -17.09
C GLY A 53 0.68 -1.63 -17.04
N TYR A 54 1.12 -0.81 -18.01
CA TYR A 54 2.45 -0.18 -17.98
C TYR A 54 2.58 0.80 -16.81
N VAL A 55 1.53 1.57 -16.53
CA VAL A 55 1.51 2.55 -15.43
C VAL A 55 1.68 1.86 -14.08
N SER A 56 0.93 0.78 -13.85
CA SER A 56 1.05 -0.04 -12.63
C SER A 56 2.37 -0.82 -12.59
N GLY A 57 2.81 -1.36 -13.73
CA GLY A 57 4.06 -2.11 -13.86
C GLY A 57 5.30 -1.27 -13.56
N MET A 58 5.34 -0.01 -14.00
CA MET A 58 6.44 0.91 -13.70
C MET A 58 6.54 1.23 -12.21
N TYR A 59 5.40 1.46 -11.54
CA TYR A 59 5.39 1.60 -10.08
C TYR A 59 5.93 0.34 -9.39
N THR A 60 5.41 -0.82 -9.77
CA THR A 60 5.82 -2.10 -9.16
C THR A 60 7.32 -2.35 -9.38
N SER A 61 7.86 -2.05 -10.56
CA SER A 61 9.30 -2.17 -10.85
C SER A 61 10.14 -1.28 -9.93
N GLY A 62 9.71 -0.02 -9.73
CA GLY A 62 10.33 0.88 -8.77
C GLY A 62 10.25 0.35 -7.33
N ALA A 63 9.09 -0.17 -6.92
CA ALA A 63 8.89 -0.73 -5.59
C ALA A 63 9.76 -1.98 -5.31
N VAL A 64 9.91 -2.86 -6.30
CA VAL A 64 10.81 -4.02 -6.18
C VAL A 64 12.26 -3.56 -6.02
N LEU A 65 12.72 -2.63 -6.85
CA LEU A 65 14.08 -2.10 -6.76
C LEU A 65 14.33 -1.42 -5.40
N SER A 66 13.40 -0.60 -4.93
CA SER A 66 13.51 0.04 -3.62
C SER A 66 13.50 -0.95 -2.46
N GLY A 67 12.72 -2.03 -2.57
CA GLY A 67 12.70 -3.11 -1.59
C GLY A 67 14.07 -3.79 -1.47
N ILE A 68 14.72 -4.09 -2.60
CA ILE A 68 16.07 -4.67 -2.62
C ILE A 68 17.09 -3.70 -2.00
N ILE A 69 17.04 -2.42 -2.34
CA ILE A 69 17.94 -1.40 -1.79
C ILE A 69 17.69 -1.23 -0.28
N ALA A 70 16.43 -1.15 0.13
CA ALA A 70 16.03 -0.96 1.52
C ALA A 70 16.51 -2.10 2.42
N PHE A 71 16.50 -3.33 1.91
CA PHE A 71 16.99 -4.50 2.61
C PHE A 71 18.42 -4.32 3.15
N TYR A 72 19.29 -3.62 2.42
CA TYR A 72 20.67 -3.37 2.83
C TYR A 72 20.86 -2.09 3.64
N TRP A 73 19.92 -1.14 3.56
CA TRP A 73 20.19 0.21 4.02
C TRP A 73 19.22 0.75 5.06
N ILE A 74 18.00 0.18 5.16
CA ILE A 74 16.91 0.73 5.96
C ILE A 74 17.22 0.78 7.47
N ASP A 75 18.00 -0.18 7.98
CA ASP A 75 18.37 -0.23 9.40
C ASP A 75 19.38 0.84 9.80
N ARG A 76 20.10 1.40 8.82
CA ARG A 76 21.05 2.50 9.00
C ARG A 76 20.40 3.88 8.99
N CYS A 77 19.13 3.97 8.64
CA CYS A 77 18.41 5.22 8.54
C CYS A 77 17.48 5.44 9.73
N ASN A 78 17.31 6.72 10.12
CA ASN A 78 16.23 7.07 11.05
C ASN A 78 14.88 6.86 10.34
N LYS A 79 14.14 5.86 10.80
CA LYS A 79 12.89 5.41 10.17
C LYS A 79 11.82 6.49 10.12
N LYS A 80 11.77 7.38 11.13
CA LYS A 80 10.86 8.54 11.14
C LYS A 80 11.18 9.53 10.02
N HIS A 81 12.45 9.92 9.89
CA HIS A 81 12.87 10.84 8.83
C HIS A 81 12.69 10.22 7.44
N PHE A 82 12.96 8.92 7.33
CA PHE A 82 12.73 8.18 6.10
C PHE A 82 11.24 8.18 5.70
N LEU A 83 10.33 7.97 6.66
CA LEU A 83 8.89 8.01 6.41
C LEU A 83 8.41 9.40 5.99
N ILE A 84 8.95 10.46 6.61
CA ILE A 84 8.68 11.86 6.22
C ILE A 84 9.15 12.10 4.78
N ALA A 85 10.39 11.71 4.46
CA ALA A 85 10.94 11.86 3.12
C ALA A 85 10.09 11.14 2.07
N ASN A 86 9.66 9.90 2.36
CA ASN A 86 8.78 9.14 1.48
C ASN A 86 7.46 9.88 1.21
N MET A 87 6.81 10.41 2.24
CA MET A 87 5.54 11.13 2.06
C MET A 87 5.72 12.43 1.25
N VAL A 88 6.80 13.17 1.49
CA VAL A 88 7.11 14.39 0.71
C VAL A 88 7.39 14.04 -0.75
N LEU A 89 8.26 13.07 -1.00
CA LEU A 89 8.63 12.66 -2.36
C LEU A 89 7.44 12.06 -3.12
N LEU A 90 6.59 11.28 -2.45
CA LEU A 90 5.37 10.73 -3.03
C LEU A 90 4.39 11.85 -3.39
N ALA A 91 4.19 12.83 -2.50
CA ALA A 91 3.37 14.01 -2.78
C ALA A 91 3.89 14.80 -3.98
N MET A 92 5.21 14.99 -4.07
CA MET A 92 5.83 15.68 -5.21
C MET A 92 5.69 14.91 -6.51
N ALA A 93 5.92 13.60 -6.51
CA ALA A 93 5.76 12.75 -7.69
C ALA A 93 4.31 12.77 -8.18
N THR A 94 3.33 12.67 -7.28
CA THR A 94 1.90 12.75 -7.60
C THR A 94 1.52 14.14 -8.11
N LEU A 95 2.05 15.21 -7.48
CA LEU A 95 1.83 16.58 -7.93
C LEU A 95 2.38 16.81 -9.35
N LEU A 96 3.61 16.37 -9.62
CA LEU A 96 4.21 16.47 -10.95
C LEU A 96 3.40 15.71 -11.99
N THR A 97 2.83 14.56 -11.62
CA THR A 97 1.95 13.78 -12.50
C THR A 97 0.72 14.59 -12.91
N THR A 98 0.19 15.46 -12.04
CA THR A 98 -0.99 16.30 -12.35
C THR A 98 -0.73 17.28 -13.51
N PHE A 99 0.52 17.72 -13.69
CA PHE A 99 0.90 18.66 -14.76
C PHE A 99 1.52 17.97 -15.99
N THR A 100 1.62 16.65 -15.96
CA THR A 100 2.27 15.87 -17.03
C THR A 100 1.32 15.66 -18.20
N THR A 101 1.78 15.94 -19.41
CA THR A 101 1.07 15.71 -20.69
C THR A 101 1.71 14.61 -21.53
N SER A 102 2.88 14.10 -21.12
CA SER A 102 3.66 13.10 -21.85
C SER A 102 3.56 11.74 -21.17
N PHE A 103 3.13 10.70 -21.91
CA PHE A 103 3.04 9.34 -21.40
C PHE A 103 4.38 8.76 -20.90
N PRO A 104 5.53 8.92 -21.60
CA PRO A 104 6.83 8.50 -21.08
C PRO A 104 7.22 9.17 -19.76
N LEU A 105 6.88 10.46 -19.60
CA LEU A 105 7.13 11.17 -18.34
C LEU A 105 6.23 10.64 -17.22
N LEU A 106 4.97 10.34 -17.52
CA LEU A 106 4.07 9.66 -16.56
C LEU A 106 4.69 8.33 -16.09
N LEU A 107 5.18 7.48 -16.98
CA LEU A 107 5.82 6.22 -16.62
C LEU A 107 7.06 6.41 -15.75
N THR A 108 7.87 7.42 -16.05
CA THR A 108 9.05 7.77 -15.25
C THR A 108 8.64 8.21 -13.85
N LEU A 109 7.64 9.08 -13.71
CA LEU A 109 7.12 9.52 -12.42
C LEU A 109 6.51 8.36 -11.62
N ARG A 110 5.84 7.41 -12.28
CA ARG A 110 5.32 6.19 -11.65
C ARG A 110 6.43 5.29 -11.11
N PHE A 111 7.53 5.16 -11.87
CA PHE A 111 8.71 4.42 -11.40
C PHE A 111 9.31 5.07 -10.14
N PHE A 112 9.49 6.39 -10.13
CA PHE A 112 9.97 7.12 -8.95
C PHE A 112 8.99 7.05 -7.77
N ALA A 113 7.69 7.16 -8.01
CA ALA A 113 6.67 6.96 -6.97
C ALA A 113 6.76 5.54 -6.36
N GLY A 114 7.02 4.53 -7.19
CA GLY A 114 7.27 3.16 -6.74
C GLY A 114 8.54 3.01 -5.90
N LEU A 115 9.65 3.65 -6.31
CA LEU A 115 10.89 3.67 -5.52
C LEU A 115 10.66 4.22 -4.11
N VAL A 116 9.84 5.24 -3.99
CA VAL A 116 9.53 5.90 -2.72
C VAL A 116 8.47 5.13 -1.92
N GLY A 117 7.36 4.77 -2.57
CA GLY A 117 6.21 4.12 -1.92
C GLY A 117 6.47 2.68 -1.50
N GLY A 118 7.31 1.95 -2.25
CA GLY A 118 7.52 0.51 -2.05
C GLY A 118 8.07 0.11 -0.68
N THR A 119 8.82 0.99 -0.03
CA THR A 119 9.40 0.74 1.30
C THR A 119 8.56 1.26 2.46
N THR A 120 7.54 2.07 2.18
CA THR A 120 6.74 2.76 3.21
C THR A 120 6.09 1.79 4.19
N MET A 121 5.57 0.65 3.70
CA MET A 121 4.95 -0.35 4.56
C MET A 121 5.95 -1.01 5.50
N ALA A 122 7.10 -1.42 4.99
CA ALA A 122 8.15 -2.07 5.79
C ALA A 122 8.66 -1.15 6.90
N VAL A 123 8.89 0.14 6.57
CA VAL A 123 9.30 1.16 7.55
C VAL A 123 8.24 1.36 8.62
N GLY A 124 6.98 1.51 8.23
CA GLY A 124 5.86 1.70 9.17
C GLY A 124 5.70 0.52 10.12
N ILE A 125 5.76 -0.71 9.61
CA ILE A 125 5.68 -1.93 10.42
C ILE A 125 6.88 -2.03 11.37
N THR A 126 8.08 -1.71 10.92
CA THR A 126 9.29 -1.75 11.76
C THR A 126 9.19 -0.74 12.91
N ILE A 127 8.75 0.51 12.64
CA ILE A 127 8.50 1.51 13.69
C ILE A 127 7.50 0.94 14.72
N LEU A 128 6.42 0.34 14.24
CA LEU A 128 5.38 -0.20 15.12
C LEU A 128 5.91 -1.34 16.01
N ILE A 129 6.64 -2.29 15.42
CA ILE A 129 7.19 -3.44 16.15
C ILE A 129 8.22 -2.99 17.19
N ASN A 130 9.09 -2.04 16.85
CA ASN A 130 10.13 -1.53 17.75
C ASN A 130 9.57 -0.87 19.01
N HIS A 131 8.38 -0.25 18.91
CA HIS A 131 7.78 0.49 20.02
C HIS A 131 6.65 -0.26 20.72
N THR A 132 6.24 -1.43 20.21
CA THR A 132 5.08 -2.18 20.74
C THR A 132 5.54 -3.43 21.49
N PRO A 133 5.09 -3.63 22.75
CA PRO A 133 5.28 -4.87 23.49
C PRO A 133 4.73 -6.08 22.73
N ALA A 134 5.34 -7.25 22.93
CA ALA A 134 5.05 -8.47 22.16
C ALA A 134 3.57 -8.89 22.19
N ASP A 135 2.92 -8.73 23.35
CA ASP A 135 1.51 -9.06 23.60
C ASP A 135 0.53 -8.18 22.81
N LEU A 136 0.92 -6.93 22.48
CA LEU A 136 0.08 -5.97 21.75
C LEU A 136 0.41 -5.87 20.25
N ARG A 137 1.53 -6.44 19.78
CA ARG A 137 1.98 -6.35 18.39
C ARG A 137 0.92 -6.81 17.40
N GLY A 138 0.30 -7.96 17.64
CA GLY A 138 -0.73 -8.51 16.76
C GLY A 138 -1.93 -7.55 16.59
N LYS A 139 -2.39 -6.93 17.66
CA LYS A 139 -3.49 -5.96 17.63
C LYS A 139 -3.12 -4.69 16.88
N MET A 140 -1.92 -4.17 17.09
CA MET A 140 -1.45 -2.95 16.42
C MET A 140 -1.21 -3.21 14.92
N LEU A 141 -0.61 -4.34 14.56
CA LEU A 141 -0.43 -4.74 13.16
C LEU A 141 -1.77 -4.92 12.43
N ALA A 142 -2.75 -5.55 13.10
CA ALA A 142 -4.10 -5.69 12.53
C ALA A 142 -4.74 -4.34 12.18
N THR A 143 -4.48 -3.29 12.99
CA THR A 143 -4.95 -1.92 12.70
C THR A 143 -4.33 -1.38 11.42
N VAL A 144 -3.03 -1.60 11.21
CA VAL A 144 -2.34 -1.15 9.99
C VAL A 144 -2.80 -1.95 8.77
N ILE A 145 -2.95 -3.26 8.89
CA ILE A 145 -3.42 -4.12 7.80
C ILE A 145 -4.87 -3.77 7.40
N ALA A 146 -5.72 -3.42 8.36
CA ALA A 146 -7.10 -3.00 8.08
C ALA A 146 -7.18 -1.74 7.19
N SER A 147 -6.12 -0.90 7.14
CA SER A 147 -6.07 0.26 6.26
C SER A 147 -6.20 -0.10 4.78
N PHE A 148 -5.71 -1.26 4.35
CA PHE A 148 -5.86 -1.73 2.96
C PHE A 148 -7.32 -2.01 2.59
N SER A 149 -8.11 -2.58 3.51
CA SER A 149 -9.55 -2.75 3.28
C SER A 149 -10.25 -1.39 3.15
N MET A 150 -9.84 -0.40 3.96
CA MET A 150 -10.38 0.96 3.88
C MET A 150 -10.07 1.64 2.55
N VAL A 151 -8.92 1.32 1.91
CA VAL A 151 -8.62 1.81 0.55
C VAL A 151 -9.72 1.40 -0.43
N SER A 152 -10.11 0.13 -0.43
CA SER A 152 -11.13 -0.38 -1.36
C SER A 152 -12.54 0.08 -0.99
N ILE A 153 -12.88 0.20 0.32
CA ILE A 153 -14.23 0.54 0.78
C ILE A 153 -14.50 2.04 0.64
N VAL A 154 -13.55 2.89 0.97
CA VAL A 154 -13.72 4.34 1.02
C VAL A 154 -12.84 5.07 0.00
N GLY A 155 -11.55 4.73 -0.06
CA GLY A 155 -10.57 5.43 -0.86
C GLY A 155 -10.87 5.35 -2.36
N MET A 156 -11.03 4.14 -2.88
CA MET A 156 -11.28 3.91 -4.31
C MET A 156 -12.61 4.50 -4.78
N PRO A 157 -13.76 4.28 -4.08
CA PRO A 157 -15.01 4.94 -4.45
C PRO A 157 -14.91 6.47 -4.44
N ALA A 158 -14.25 7.06 -3.44
CA ALA A 158 -14.06 8.51 -3.37
C ALA A 158 -13.23 9.04 -4.56
N VAL A 159 -12.10 8.39 -4.87
CA VAL A 159 -11.24 8.74 -6.00
C VAL A 159 -12.02 8.64 -7.32
N LEU A 160 -12.72 7.53 -7.56
CA LEU A 160 -13.47 7.32 -8.81
C LEU A 160 -14.68 8.26 -8.92
N PHE A 161 -15.32 8.58 -7.81
CA PHE A 161 -16.37 9.59 -7.78
C PHE A 161 -15.82 10.97 -8.19
N LEU A 162 -14.65 11.36 -7.67
CA LEU A 162 -13.99 12.61 -8.08
C LEU A 162 -13.63 12.59 -9.56
N CYS A 163 -13.09 11.48 -10.07
CA CYS A 163 -12.74 11.35 -11.49
C CYS A 163 -13.98 11.52 -12.39
N THR A 164 -15.12 10.92 -12.03
CA THR A 164 -16.33 10.97 -12.85
C THR A 164 -17.00 12.35 -12.87
N HIS A 165 -16.88 13.13 -11.79
CA HIS A 165 -17.60 14.41 -11.66
C HIS A 165 -16.71 15.63 -11.89
N TYR A 166 -15.43 15.54 -11.55
CA TYR A 166 -14.50 16.68 -11.54
C TYR A 166 -13.21 16.45 -12.34
N GLY A 167 -13.05 15.26 -12.92
CA GLY A 167 -11.87 14.88 -13.66
C GLY A 167 -10.74 14.29 -12.79
N TRP A 168 -9.84 13.57 -13.43
CA TRP A 168 -8.77 12.81 -12.78
C TRP A 168 -7.75 13.67 -12.01
N HIS A 169 -7.56 14.93 -12.41
CA HIS A 169 -6.68 15.88 -11.73
C HIS A 169 -7.08 16.08 -10.27
N VAL A 170 -8.40 16.19 -9.99
CA VAL A 170 -8.90 16.39 -8.62
C VAL A 170 -8.63 15.17 -7.75
N ALA A 171 -8.65 13.97 -8.31
CA ALA A 171 -8.29 12.76 -7.59
C ALA A 171 -6.80 12.76 -7.18
N LEU A 172 -5.89 13.24 -8.04
CA LEU A 172 -4.48 13.42 -7.68
C LEU A 172 -4.27 14.49 -6.61
N TRP A 173 -5.03 15.60 -6.66
CA TRP A 173 -5.02 16.61 -5.60
C TRP A 173 -5.44 16.05 -4.25
N LEU A 174 -6.44 15.15 -4.21
CA LEU A 174 -6.82 14.45 -2.99
C LEU A 174 -5.61 13.68 -2.39
N ILE A 175 -4.88 12.91 -3.21
CA ILE A 175 -3.70 12.18 -2.73
C ILE A 175 -2.62 13.11 -2.20
N CYS A 176 -2.31 14.18 -2.95
CA CYS A 176 -1.35 15.20 -2.47
C CYS A 176 -1.77 15.74 -1.10
N THR A 177 -3.05 16.08 -0.93
CA THR A 177 -3.58 16.57 0.34
C THR A 177 -3.42 15.54 1.47
N LEU A 178 -3.71 14.27 1.21
CA LEU A 178 -3.54 13.20 2.20
C LEU A 178 -2.06 13.02 2.59
N CYS A 179 -1.13 13.07 1.62
CA CYS A 179 0.30 13.03 1.89
C CYS A 179 0.74 14.22 2.77
N TRP A 180 0.29 15.43 2.46
CA TRP A 180 0.60 16.61 3.27
C TRP A 180 0.00 16.55 4.67
N LEU A 181 -1.21 16.02 4.83
CA LEU A 181 -1.82 15.78 6.14
C LEU A 181 -1.09 14.72 6.97
N ALA A 182 -0.46 13.75 6.32
CA ALA A 182 0.33 12.73 7.01
C ALA A 182 1.58 13.33 7.70
N LEU A 183 2.20 14.37 7.13
CA LEU A 183 3.47 14.93 7.63
C LEU A 183 3.37 15.44 9.08
N PRO A 184 2.44 16.37 9.43
CA PRO A 184 2.34 16.84 10.81
C PRO A 184 1.98 15.71 11.79
N LEU A 185 1.22 14.69 11.36
CA LEU A 185 0.92 13.52 12.19
C LEU A 185 2.17 12.68 12.45
N ILE A 186 2.99 12.45 11.43
CA ILE A 186 4.26 11.72 11.58
C ILE A 186 5.20 12.50 12.51
N VAL A 187 5.37 13.80 12.28
CA VAL A 187 6.28 14.64 13.07
C VAL A 187 5.88 14.69 14.53
N SER A 188 4.58 14.81 14.83
CA SER A 188 4.07 15.01 16.20
C SER A 188 3.90 13.71 16.99
N ILE A 189 3.55 12.60 16.34
CA ILE A 189 3.11 11.37 17.05
C ILE A 189 4.16 10.26 16.97
N ILE A 190 4.87 10.11 15.85
CA ILE A 190 5.85 9.03 15.71
C ILE A 190 7.13 9.39 16.46
N PRO A 191 7.57 8.54 17.42
CA PRO A 191 8.81 8.75 18.13
C PRO A 191 10.03 8.63 17.22
N GLN A 192 11.15 9.20 17.63
CA GLN A 192 12.42 8.97 16.94
C GLN A 192 12.91 7.56 17.25
N ASP A 193 13.25 6.83 16.21
CA ASP A 193 13.87 5.52 16.31
C ASP A 193 15.40 5.70 16.41
N PRO A 194 16.05 5.17 17.45
CA PRO A 194 17.50 5.22 17.49
C PRO A 194 18.07 4.44 16.31
N VAL A 195 19.02 5.04 15.62
CA VAL A 195 19.76 4.35 14.55
C VAL A 195 20.61 3.26 15.20
N THR A 196 20.25 2.01 15.02
CA THR A 196 21.04 0.88 15.50
C THR A 196 22.03 0.49 14.39
N PHE A 197 23.30 0.84 14.57
CA PHE A 197 24.38 0.35 13.71
C PHE A 197 24.74 -1.11 14.10
N ASP A 198 23.77 -2.01 14.08
CA ASP A 198 24.08 -3.41 14.29
C ASP A 198 24.46 -4.04 12.93
N THR A 199 25.78 -4.10 12.70
CA THR A 199 26.37 -4.66 11.47
C THR A 199 26.46 -6.18 11.49
N SER A 200 25.97 -6.84 12.54
CA SER A 200 26.21 -8.26 12.80
C SER A 200 25.13 -9.21 12.29
N HIS A 201 24.03 -8.72 11.74
CA HIS A 201 23.02 -9.60 11.18
C HIS A 201 23.31 -9.89 9.70
N ALA A 202 24.20 -10.87 9.46
CA ALA A 202 24.10 -11.68 8.26
C ALA A 202 22.70 -12.30 8.30
N LEU A 203 21.81 -11.91 7.38
CA LEU A 203 20.50 -12.54 7.27
C LEU A 203 20.71 -14.03 7.04
N PRO A 204 20.11 -14.88 7.86
CA PRO A 204 19.99 -16.27 7.49
C PRO A 204 19.11 -16.30 6.23
N LEU A 205 19.71 -16.35 5.05
CA LEU A 205 19.07 -16.78 3.82
C LEU A 205 18.81 -18.28 3.94
N ASP A 206 18.01 -18.64 4.93
CA ASP A 206 17.59 -20.01 5.13
C ASP A 206 16.53 -20.36 4.09
N VAL A 207 16.53 -21.60 3.64
CA VAL A 207 15.61 -22.13 2.64
C VAL A 207 14.16 -21.87 3.06
N ASP A 208 13.86 -22.02 4.34
CA ASP A 208 12.52 -21.80 4.90
C ASP A 208 12.08 -20.33 4.75
N THR A 209 12.98 -19.38 4.99
CA THR A 209 12.72 -17.95 4.79
C THR A 209 12.47 -17.62 3.31
N LEU A 210 13.24 -18.22 2.40
CA LEU A 210 13.06 -18.03 0.96
C LEU A 210 11.75 -18.66 0.47
N LEU A 211 11.39 -19.84 0.94
CA LEU A 211 10.13 -20.50 0.63
C LEU A 211 8.93 -19.69 1.13
N PHE A 212 9.00 -19.18 2.35
CA PHE A 212 7.94 -18.32 2.88
C PHE A 212 7.80 -17.01 2.09
N ALA A 213 8.91 -16.35 1.77
CA ALA A 213 8.92 -15.13 0.97
C ALA A 213 8.38 -15.37 -0.45
N SER A 214 8.79 -16.47 -1.11
CA SER A 214 8.30 -16.82 -2.44
C SER A 214 6.81 -17.17 -2.44
N GLY A 215 6.32 -17.88 -1.43
CA GLY A 215 4.91 -18.18 -1.26
C GLY A 215 4.08 -16.90 -1.11
N ASN A 216 4.53 -15.97 -0.28
CA ASN A 216 3.87 -14.66 -0.13
C ASN A 216 3.89 -13.85 -1.43
N ALA A 217 5.01 -13.88 -2.17
CA ALA A 217 5.11 -13.22 -3.47
C ALA A 217 4.11 -13.78 -4.49
N LEU A 218 3.97 -15.11 -4.57
CA LEU A 218 3.01 -15.77 -5.46
C LEU A 218 1.55 -15.40 -5.12
N VAL A 219 1.20 -15.37 -3.83
CA VAL A 219 -0.14 -14.96 -3.38
C VAL A 219 -0.45 -13.51 -3.78
N GLN A 220 0.53 -12.61 -3.68
CA GLN A 220 0.37 -11.21 -4.08
C GLN A 220 0.39 -11.01 -5.60
N PHE A 221 1.08 -11.87 -6.33
CA PHE A 221 1.17 -11.79 -7.79
C PHE A 221 -0.19 -12.01 -8.46
N SER A 222 -0.99 -12.95 -7.97
CA SER A 222 -2.28 -13.32 -8.55
C SER A 222 -3.28 -12.15 -8.66
N PRO A 223 -3.64 -11.41 -7.60
CA PRO A 223 -4.52 -10.25 -7.71
C PRO A 223 -3.90 -9.12 -8.54
N MET A 224 -2.56 -8.99 -8.56
CA MET A 224 -1.89 -7.96 -9.35
C MET A 224 -2.00 -8.18 -10.87
N LEU A 225 -2.26 -9.39 -11.32
CA LEU A 225 -2.55 -9.67 -12.74
C LEU A 225 -3.96 -9.19 -13.12
N ILE A 226 -4.93 -9.24 -12.21
CA ILE A 226 -6.34 -8.95 -12.50
C ILE A 226 -6.67 -7.47 -12.28
N ILE A 227 -6.20 -6.88 -11.18
CA ILE A 227 -6.55 -5.50 -10.78
C ILE A 227 -6.30 -4.46 -11.88
N PRO A 228 -5.15 -4.44 -12.60
CA PRO A 228 -4.89 -3.45 -13.64
C PRO A 228 -5.80 -3.56 -14.86
N VAL A 229 -6.31 -4.74 -15.14
CA VAL A 229 -7.17 -4.98 -16.30
C VAL A 229 -8.66 -4.96 -15.96
N LEU A 230 -9.01 -4.95 -14.68
CA LEU A 230 -10.40 -5.03 -14.23
C LEU A 230 -11.25 -3.86 -14.74
N ALA A 231 -10.79 -2.63 -14.58
CA ALA A 231 -11.52 -1.46 -15.04
C ALA A 231 -11.64 -1.39 -16.58
N PRO A 232 -10.58 -1.58 -17.37
CA PRO A 232 -10.70 -1.71 -18.83
C PRO A 232 -11.62 -2.86 -19.27
N LEU A 233 -11.53 -4.01 -18.63
CA LEU A 233 -12.38 -5.17 -18.93
C LEU A 233 -13.86 -4.84 -18.73
N MET A 234 -14.22 -4.25 -17.59
CA MET A 234 -15.60 -3.88 -17.28
C MET A 234 -16.14 -2.84 -18.25
N THR A 235 -15.37 -1.81 -18.56
CA THR A 235 -15.85 -0.69 -19.39
C THR A 235 -15.82 -0.99 -20.88
N GLN A 236 -14.78 -1.65 -21.39
CA GLN A 236 -14.59 -1.86 -22.83
C GLN A 236 -15.18 -3.17 -23.33
N LEU A 237 -15.05 -4.27 -22.56
CA LEU A 237 -15.52 -5.57 -23.00
C LEU A 237 -16.96 -5.85 -22.58
N LEU A 238 -17.32 -5.50 -21.34
CA LEU A 238 -18.67 -5.74 -20.79
C LEU A 238 -19.61 -4.55 -20.94
N GLY A 239 -19.13 -3.42 -21.48
CA GLY A 239 -19.95 -2.23 -21.69
C GLY A 239 -20.48 -1.58 -20.39
N ALA A 240 -19.89 -1.87 -19.25
CA ALA A 240 -20.29 -1.30 -17.98
C ALA A 240 -20.04 0.21 -17.95
N SER A 241 -20.98 0.98 -17.42
CA SER A 241 -20.80 2.41 -17.25
C SER A 241 -19.68 2.71 -16.24
N GLN A 242 -18.91 3.77 -16.48
CA GLN A 242 -17.85 4.20 -15.55
C GLN A 242 -18.38 4.49 -14.14
N GLY A 243 -19.65 4.88 -14.02
CA GLY A 243 -20.33 5.09 -12.74
C GLY A 243 -20.52 3.83 -11.88
N LEU A 244 -20.37 2.63 -12.45
CA LEU A 244 -20.40 1.36 -11.70
C LEU A 244 -19.08 1.01 -11.04
N LEU A 245 -17.94 1.55 -11.53
CA LEU A 245 -16.62 1.25 -10.99
C LEU A 245 -16.48 1.52 -9.48
N PRO A 246 -16.98 2.66 -8.93
CA PRO A 246 -16.95 2.89 -7.49
C PRO A 246 -17.64 1.79 -6.68
N TRP A 247 -18.79 1.32 -7.16
CA TRP A 247 -19.58 0.28 -6.49
C TRP A 247 -18.93 -1.10 -6.54
N LEU A 248 -18.22 -1.42 -7.63
CA LEU A 248 -17.44 -2.65 -7.75
C LEU A 248 -16.30 -2.68 -6.72
N PHE A 249 -15.55 -1.58 -6.60
CA PHE A 249 -14.47 -1.48 -5.61
C PHE A 249 -15.01 -1.48 -4.18
N PHE A 250 -16.13 -0.81 -3.92
CA PHE A 250 -16.82 -0.84 -2.62
C PHE A 250 -17.24 -2.27 -2.24
N GLY A 251 -17.92 -2.96 -3.15
CA GLY A 251 -18.39 -4.34 -2.94
C GLY A 251 -17.22 -5.32 -2.72
N GLY A 252 -16.18 -5.22 -3.55
CA GLY A 252 -14.95 -6.00 -3.40
C GLY A 252 -14.22 -5.73 -2.08
N GLY A 253 -14.12 -4.46 -1.69
CA GLY A 253 -13.52 -4.07 -0.41
C GLY A 253 -14.32 -4.58 0.79
N LEU A 254 -15.65 -4.50 0.73
CA LEU A 254 -16.53 -5.02 1.79
C LEU A 254 -16.42 -6.54 1.91
N ALA A 255 -16.42 -7.25 0.79
CA ALA A 255 -16.20 -8.70 0.74
C ALA A 255 -14.83 -9.09 1.32
N GLY A 256 -13.77 -8.37 0.95
CA GLY A 256 -12.43 -8.56 1.49
C GLY A 256 -12.35 -8.31 3.00
N TYR A 257 -13.00 -7.25 3.50
CA TYR A 257 -13.09 -6.98 4.93
C TYR A 257 -13.82 -8.10 5.69
N LEU A 258 -14.97 -8.52 5.18
CA LEU A 258 -15.74 -9.62 5.78
C LEU A 258 -14.95 -10.94 5.78
N SER A 259 -14.29 -11.27 4.66
CA SER A 259 -13.41 -12.44 4.55
C SER A 259 -12.28 -12.39 5.57
N THR A 260 -11.62 -11.26 5.74
CA THR A 260 -10.54 -11.08 6.73
C THR A 260 -11.07 -11.30 8.16
N ARG A 261 -12.25 -10.77 8.48
CA ARG A 261 -12.89 -10.97 9.79
C ARG A 261 -13.28 -12.42 10.03
N MET A 262 -13.84 -13.08 9.03
CA MET A 262 -14.17 -14.50 9.10
C MET A 262 -12.92 -15.35 9.29
N THR A 263 -11.86 -15.11 8.52
CA THR A 263 -10.58 -15.80 8.66
C THR A 263 -10.02 -15.62 10.07
N GLY A 264 -10.01 -14.40 10.60
CA GLY A 264 -9.55 -14.12 11.97
C GLY A 264 -10.36 -14.88 13.04
N ALA A 265 -11.67 -15.05 12.85
CA ALA A 265 -12.50 -15.83 13.75
C ALA A 265 -12.28 -17.35 13.62
N LEU A 266 -11.98 -17.82 12.41
CA LEU A 266 -11.74 -19.25 12.14
C LEU A 266 -10.33 -19.71 12.58
N THR A 267 -9.33 -18.83 12.60
CA THR A 267 -7.96 -19.19 13.04
C THR A 267 -7.88 -19.71 14.47
N SER A 268 -8.86 -19.39 15.32
CA SER A 268 -8.97 -19.98 16.65
C SER A 268 -9.54 -21.41 16.68
N ARG A 269 -10.15 -21.87 15.58
CA ARG A 269 -10.85 -23.16 15.50
C ARG A 269 -10.27 -24.11 14.46
N VAL A 270 -9.59 -23.61 13.46
CA VAL A 270 -9.08 -24.36 12.31
C VAL A 270 -7.59 -24.05 12.13
N SER A 271 -6.80 -25.03 11.73
CA SER A 271 -5.37 -24.82 11.50
C SER A 271 -5.11 -23.82 10.36
N ALA A 272 -4.04 -23.04 10.49
CA ALA A 272 -3.65 -22.05 9.46
C ALA A 272 -3.47 -22.70 8.08
N LEU A 273 -2.95 -23.94 8.04
CA LEU A 273 -2.77 -24.70 6.80
C LEU A 273 -4.10 -25.03 6.14
N SER A 274 -5.09 -25.52 6.91
CA SER A 274 -6.42 -25.84 6.39
C SER A 274 -7.14 -24.59 5.86
N LEU A 275 -6.99 -23.44 6.55
CA LEU A 275 -7.55 -22.17 6.09
C LEU A 275 -6.88 -21.69 4.80
N ALA A 276 -5.55 -21.77 4.71
CA ALA A 276 -4.82 -21.40 3.51
C ALA A 276 -5.22 -22.28 2.32
N THR A 277 -5.29 -23.61 2.52
CA THR A 277 -5.69 -24.54 1.47
C THR A 277 -7.14 -24.32 1.03
N GLY A 278 -8.07 -24.14 1.97
CA GLY A 278 -9.46 -23.86 1.67
C GLY A 278 -9.68 -22.55 0.94
N SER A 279 -8.99 -21.47 1.35
CA SER A 279 -9.07 -20.18 0.67
C SER A 279 -8.49 -20.22 -0.76
N THR A 280 -7.41 -20.99 -0.96
CA THR A 280 -6.81 -21.17 -2.30
C THR A 280 -7.77 -21.96 -3.22
N LEU A 281 -8.42 -22.99 -2.71
CA LEU A 281 -9.42 -23.75 -3.49
C LEU A 281 -10.61 -22.87 -3.90
N VAL A 282 -11.13 -22.06 -2.98
CA VAL A 282 -12.22 -21.10 -3.31
C VAL A 282 -11.78 -20.04 -4.32
N PHE A 283 -10.49 -19.67 -4.33
CA PHE A 283 -9.96 -18.68 -5.28
C PHE A 283 -9.79 -19.27 -6.70
N ILE A 284 -9.58 -20.58 -6.83
CA ILE A 284 -9.40 -21.28 -8.12
C ILE A 284 -10.75 -21.54 -8.81
N LEU A 285 -11.84 -21.69 -8.03
CA LEU A 285 -13.22 -21.91 -8.54
C LEU A 285 -13.85 -20.60 -9.03
#